data_46b7f6de25307dc3f4c37c85cc567c6e
#
_entry.id   46b7f6de25307dc3f4c37c85cc567c6e
#
_cell.length_a   1.000
_cell.length_b   1.000
_cell.length_c   1.000
_cell.angle_alpha   90.00
_cell.angle_beta   90.00
_cell.angle_gamma   90.00
#
_symmetry.space_group_name_H-M   'P 1'
#
loop_
_entity.id
_entity.type
_entity.pdbx_description
1 polymer ?
#
loop_
_entity_poly.entity_id
_entity_poly.type
_entity_poly.pdbx_seq_one_letter_code
_entity_poly.pdbx_strand_id
1 'polypeptide(L)'
;MTIITSQHFIDEEIVAEKIANGDFEVFVSPAFEVDGEVYQVLLDGHHSLAAAVEAGRDPIIIERNEADDDRVALIGNPEDFLAACWMDGEYIDAATKEAIW
;
A
#
# COMPACT_ATOMS: atom_id res chain seq x y z
N MET A 1 6.46 8.87 7.78
CA MET A 1 5.26 8.76 6.93
C MET A 1 4.80 7.31 6.92
N THR A 2 3.52 7.09 7.14
CA THR A 2 2.97 5.73 7.28
C THR A 2 2.31 5.27 5.97
N ILE A 3 2.67 4.09 5.49
CA ILE A 3 2.00 3.45 4.35
C ILE A 3 0.88 2.59 4.91
N ILE A 4 -0.35 2.81 4.42
CA ILE A 4 -1.54 2.12 4.89
C ILE A 4 -2.19 1.33 3.76
N THR A 5 -2.90 0.27 4.13
CA THR A 5 -3.63 -0.57 3.20
C THR A 5 -4.89 -1.13 3.84
N SER A 6 -5.90 -1.37 3.02
CA SER A 6 -7.11 -2.11 3.41
C SER A 6 -7.13 -3.53 2.86
N GLN A 7 -6.08 -3.97 2.17
CA GLN A 7 -5.96 -5.35 1.71
C GLN A 7 -5.33 -6.21 2.81
N HIS A 8 -6.10 -7.17 3.31
CA HIS A 8 -5.68 -8.10 4.36
C HIS A 8 -5.28 -9.46 3.80
N PHE A 9 -5.92 -9.88 2.72
CA PHE A 9 -5.63 -11.18 2.11
C PHE A 9 -4.29 -11.17 1.37
N ILE A 10 -3.47 -12.17 1.67
CA ILE A 10 -2.18 -12.39 1.01
C ILE A 10 -2.10 -13.86 0.59
N ASP A 11 -1.79 -14.10 -0.69
CA ASP A 11 -1.58 -15.43 -1.24
C ASP A 11 -0.11 -15.82 -1.09
N GLU A 12 0.16 -16.82 -0.28
CA GLU A 12 1.52 -17.26 0.03
C GLU A 12 2.27 -17.80 -1.20
N GLU A 13 1.57 -18.37 -2.18
CA GLU A 13 2.21 -18.84 -3.42
C GLU A 13 2.73 -17.66 -4.23
N ILE A 14 1.95 -16.58 -4.30
CA ILE A 14 2.38 -15.36 -4.99
C ILE A 14 3.56 -14.74 -4.27
N VAL A 15 3.54 -14.71 -2.94
CA VAL A 15 4.67 -14.20 -2.15
C VAL A 15 5.93 -14.99 -2.46
N ALA A 16 5.86 -16.33 -2.49
CA ALA A 16 7.01 -17.18 -2.83
C ALA A 16 7.56 -16.88 -4.23
N GLU A 17 6.69 -16.67 -5.22
CA GLU A 17 7.10 -16.29 -6.56
C GLU A 17 7.81 -14.93 -6.58
N LYS A 18 7.30 -13.97 -5.84
CA LYS A 18 7.93 -12.64 -5.73
C LYS A 18 9.33 -12.73 -5.14
N ILE A 19 9.51 -13.54 -4.09
CA ILE A 19 10.83 -13.77 -3.50
C ILE A 19 11.77 -14.40 -4.53
N ALA A 20 11.32 -15.46 -5.20
CA ALA A 20 12.12 -16.18 -6.19
C ALA A 20 12.57 -15.27 -7.34
N ASN A 21 11.73 -14.32 -7.74
CA ASN A 21 12.01 -13.39 -8.83
C ASN A 21 12.70 -12.09 -8.38
N GLY A 22 12.87 -11.90 -7.08
CA GLY A 22 13.42 -10.67 -6.53
C GLY A 22 12.53 -9.45 -6.78
N ASP A 23 11.21 -9.66 -6.85
CA ASP A 23 10.24 -8.60 -7.11
C ASP A 23 9.75 -7.99 -5.80
N PHE A 24 10.34 -6.86 -5.44
CA PHE A 24 10.02 -6.14 -4.20
C PHE A 24 9.50 -4.73 -4.48
N GLU A 25 9.00 -4.48 -5.68
CA GLU A 25 8.44 -3.19 -6.05
C GLU A 25 7.04 -3.00 -5.49
N VAL A 26 6.82 -1.87 -4.83
CA VAL A 26 5.51 -1.48 -4.28
C VAL A 26 5.15 -0.09 -4.79
N PHE A 27 3.86 0.12 -5.05
CA PHE A 27 3.37 1.36 -5.62
C PHE A 27 2.46 2.05 -4.61
N VAL A 28 2.80 3.30 -4.30
CA VAL A 28 2.10 4.09 -3.28
C VAL A 28 1.52 5.36 -3.86
N SER A 29 0.53 5.92 -3.19
CA SER A 29 -0.03 7.23 -3.53
C SER A 29 0.92 8.35 -3.13
N PRO A 30 0.71 9.56 -3.66
CA PRO A 30 1.29 10.74 -3.04
C PRO A 30 0.87 10.85 -1.58
N ALA A 31 1.63 11.60 -0.79
CA ALA A 31 1.31 11.83 0.61
C ALA A 31 0.04 12.66 0.77
N PHE A 32 -0.76 12.34 1.78
CA PHE A 32 -1.93 13.13 2.16
C PHE A 32 -2.06 13.13 3.69
N GLU A 33 -2.82 14.09 4.20
CA GLU A 33 -2.94 14.30 5.64
C GLU A 33 -4.37 13.99 6.10
N VAL A 34 -4.48 13.28 7.23
CA VAL A 34 -5.74 13.04 7.94
C VAL A 34 -5.49 13.29 9.41
N ASP A 35 -6.22 14.22 10.00
CA ASP A 35 -6.13 14.57 11.43
C ASP A 35 -4.70 14.88 11.90
N GLY A 36 -3.92 15.56 11.07
CA GLY A 36 -2.56 15.96 11.41
C GLY A 36 -1.49 14.90 11.13
N GLU A 37 -1.88 13.70 10.73
CA GLU A 37 -0.96 12.62 10.39
C GLU A 37 -0.84 12.48 8.87
N VAL A 38 0.37 12.17 8.40
CA VAL A 38 0.65 12.03 6.97
C VAL A 38 0.72 10.56 6.58
N TYR A 39 -0.03 10.20 5.54
CA TYR A 39 -0.15 8.83 5.05
C TYR A 39 0.11 8.73 3.55
N GLN A 40 0.45 7.51 3.10
CA GLN A 40 0.37 7.09 1.71
C GLN A 40 -0.40 5.78 1.67
N VAL A 41 -1.27 5.60 0.67
CA VAL A 41 -1.98 4.34 0.46
C VAL A 41 -1.14 3.43 -0.43
N LEU A 42 -1.02 2.16 -0.05
CA LEU A 42 -0.43 1.13 -0.90
C LEU A 42 -1.43 0.81 -2.01
N LEU A 43 -1.12 1.26 -3.23
CA LEU A 43 -2.02 1.13 -4.39
C LEU A 43 -1.89 -0.23 -5.09
N ASP A 44 -0.67 -0.78 -5.10
CA ASP A 44 -0.36 -2.05 -5.73
C ASP A 44 0.95 -2.60 -5.14
N GLY A 45 1.18 -3.90 -5.33
CA GLY A 45 2.41 -4.53 -4.84
C GLY A 45 2.29 -5.09 -3.43
N HIS A 46 1.08 -5.44 -2.98
CA HIS A 46 0.86 -6.02 -1.64
C HIS A 46 1.66 -7.30 -1.43
N HIS A 47 1.70 -8.17 -2.44
CA HIS A 47 2.47 -9.41 -2.37
C HIS A 47 3.98 -9.14 -2.45
N SER A 48 4.39 -8.13 -3.20
CA SER A 48 5.79 -7.70 -3.27
C SER A 48 6.28 -7.13 -1.93
N LEU A 49 5.41 -6.39 -1.22
CA LEU A 49 5.74 -5.90 0.12
C LEU A 49 5.89 -7.05 1.10
N ALA A 50 4.95 -8.00 1.10
CA ALA A 50 5.02 -9.19 1.95
C ALA A 50 6.28 -10.00 1.66
N ALA A 51 6.65 -10.12 0.38
CA ALA A 51 7.86 -10.81 -0.05
C ALA A 51 9.13 -10.12 0.48
N ALA A 52 9.17 -8.78 0.41
CA ALA A 52 10.31 -8.01 0.92
C ALA A 52 10.47 -8.21 2.42
N VAL A 53 9.39 -8.15 3.17
CA VAL A 53 9.41 -8.37 4.63
C VAL A 53 9.91 -9.78 4.96
N GLU A 54 9.37 -10.80 4.30
CA GLU A 54 9.75 -12.19 4.54
C GLU A 54 11.21 -12.47 4.16
N ALA A 55 11.68 -11.87 3.06
CA ALA A 55 13.05 -12.04 2.60
C ALA A 55 14.07 -11.16 3.36
N GLY A 56 13.62 -10.30 4.26
CA GLY A 56 14.50 -9.36 4.97
C GLY A 56 15.12 -8.32 4.06
N ARG A 57 14.40 -7.91 3.01
CA ARG A 57 14.82 -6.91 2.04
C ARG A 57 14.00 -5.64 2.18
N ASP A 58 14.59 -4.50 1.82
CA ASP A 58 13.85 -3.24 1.75
C ASP A 58 13.00 -3.23 0.48
N PRO A 59 11.72 -2.88 0.56
CA PRO A 59 10.89 -2.73 -0.64
C PRO A 59 11.35 -1.53 -1.47
N ILE A 60 11.17 -1.63 -2.80
CA ILE A 60 11.39 -0.52 -3.71
C ILE A 60 10.08 0.24 -3.81
N ILE A 61 10.04 1.43 -3.22
CA ILE A 61 8.81 2.22 -3.12
C ILE A 61 8.73 3.19 -4.29
N ILE A 62 7.68 3.07 -5.09
CA ILE A 62 7.44 3.88 -6.28
C ILE A 62 6.13 4.63 -6.09
N GLU A 63 6.19 5.97 -6.13
CA GLU A 63 5.00 6.80 -6.05
C GLU A 63 4.32 6.88 -7.42
N ARG A 64 2.99 6.66 -7.43
CA ARG A 64 2.17 6.84 -8.63
C ARG A 64 1.45 8.18 -8.58
N ASN A 65 1.30 8.79 -9.74
CA ASN A 65 0.52 10.01 -9.90
C ASN A 65 -0.87 9.70 -10.50
N GLU A 66 -1.66 10.76 -10.73
CA GLU A 66 -3.00 10.65 -11.29
C GLU A 66 -3.02 9.99 -12.68
N ALA A 67 -1.99 10.19 -13.49
CA ALA A 67 -1.90 9.57 -14.81
C ALA A 67 -1.68 8.06 -14.73
N ASP A 68 -1.04 7.58 -13.66
CA ASP A 68 -0.77 6.15 -13.45
C ASP A 68 -1.92 5.42 -12.76
N ASP A 69 -2.70 6.12 -11.94
CA ASP A 69 -3.79 5.54 -11.16
C ASP A 69 -4.87 6.60 -10.95
N ASP A 70 -6.06 6.38 -11.53
CA ASP A 70 -7.17 7.33 -11.49
C ASP A 70 -7.64 7.65 -10.07
N ARG A 71 -7.44 6.75 -9.13
CA ARG A 71 -7.83 6.98 -7.73
C ARG A 71 -7.11 8.18 -7.12
N VAL A 72 -5.89 8.43 -7.57
CA VAL A 72 -5.07 9.55 -7.08
C VAL A 72 -5.73 10.92 -7.32
N ALA A 73 -6.60 11.02 -8.35
CA ALA A 73 -7.36 12.24 -8.61
C ALA A 73 -8.26 12.64 -7.44
N LEU A 74 -8.62 11.70 -6.57
CA LEU A 74 -9.49 11.94 -5.42
C LEU A 74 -8.75 12.37 -4.15
N ILE A 75 -7.42 12.43 -4.20
CA ILE A 75 -6.59 12.62 -2.99
C ILE A 75 -6.84 13.97 -2.29
N GLY A 76 -7.41 14.95 -3.00
CA GLY A 76 -7.82 16.23 -2.42
C GLY A 76 -8.99 16.11 -1.44
N ASN A 77 -9.73 15.00 -1.49
CA ASN A 77 -10.75 14.65 -0.51
C ASN A 77 -10.36 13.28 0.06
N PRO A 78 -9.65 13.23 1.21
CA PRO A 78 -9.15 11.96 1.75
C PRO A 78 -10.22 10.90 2.00
N GLU A 79 -11.43 11.29 2.40
CA GLU A 79 -12.53 10.36 2.63
C GLU A 79 -12.92 9.63 1.34
N ASP A 80 -13.08 10.37 0.24
CA ASP A 80 -13.40 9.80 -1.07
C ASP A 80 -12.24 8.93 -1.59
N PHE A 81 -11.01 9.39 -1.39
CA PHE A 81 -9.83 8.64 -1.80
C PHE A 81 -9.72 7.31 -1.07
N LEU A 82 -9.89 7.31 0.24
CA LEU A 82 -9.84 6.09 1.04
C LEU A 82 -10.97 5.12 0.68
N ALA A 83 -12.16 5.64 0.37
CA ALA A 83 -13.27 4.81 -0.11
C ALA A 83 -12.95 4.17 -1.47
N ALA A 84 -12.32 4.90 -2.38
CA ALA A 84 -11.94 4.38 -3.69
C ALA A 84 -10.83 3.34 -3.61
N CYS A 85 -9.95 3.43 -2.62
CA CYS A 85 -8.84 2.50 -2.42
C CYS A 85 -9.18 1.29 -1.54
N TRP A 86 -10.38 1.27 -0.97
CA TRP A 86 -10.79 0.19 -0.08
C TRP A 86 -10.83 -1.16 -0.80
N MET A 87 -10.29 -2.21 -0.17
CA MET A 87 -10.17 -3.55 -0.75
C MET A 87 -11.03 -4.58 -0.01
N ASP A 88 -10.60 -5.05 1.16
CA ASP A 88 -11.29 -6.15 1.83
C ASP A 88 -11.42 -6.00 3.35
N GLY A 89 -10.88 -4.95 3.93
CA GLY A 89 -10.95 -4.77 5.38
C GLY A 89 -10.64 -3.35 5.84
N GLU A 90 -10.51 -3.16 7.14
CA GLU A 90 -10.14 -1.87 7.70
C GLU A 90 -8.72 -1.46 7.28
N TYR A 91 -8.45 -0.15 7.30
CA TYR A 91 -7.11 0.35 7.02
C TYR A 91 -6.17 0.00 8.17
N ILE A 92 -5.03 -0.56 7.81
CA ILE A 92 -3.97 -0.95 8.72
C ILE A 92 -2.64 -0.38 8.24
N ASP A 93 -1.68 -0.27 9.16
CA ASP A 93 -0.31 0.01 8.80
C ASP A 93 0.22 -1.18 8.00
N ALA A 94 0.70 -0.93 6.77
CA ALA A 94 1.15 -1.99 5.88
C ALA A 94 2.36 -2.77 6.42
N ALA A 95 3.18 -2.15 7.26
CA ALA A 95 4.36 -2.78 7.86
C ALA A 95 4.03 -3.54 9.14
N THR A 96 3.30 -2.93 10.07
CA THR A 96 3.05 -3.47 11.41
C THR A 96 1.75 -4.26 11.53
N LYS A 97 0.82 -4.05 10.59
CA LYS A 97 -0.54 -4.61 10.60
C LYS A 97 -1.45 -4.04 11.69
N GLU A 98 -1.03 -3.00 12.37
CA GLU A 98 -1.86 -2.33 13.38
C GLU A 98 -2.97 -1.52 12.72
N ALA A 99 -4.16 -1.54 13.32
CA ALA A 99 -5.30 -0.75 12.84
C ALA A 99 -5.00 0.76 12.95
N ILE A 100 -5.37 1.50 11.90
CA ILE A 100 -5.16 2.95 11.84
C ILE A 100 -6.42 3.70 12.31
N TRP A 101 -7.58 3.26 11.86
CA TRP A 101 -8.88 3.83 12.25
C TRP A 101 -9.87 2.75 12.68
#